data_ffc70d1c56605a78ac3b35e6e5c668b8
#
_entry.id   ffc70d1c56605a78ac3b35e6e5c668b8
#
_cell.length_a   1.000
_cell.length_b   1.000
_cell.length_c   1.000
_cell.angle_alpha   90.00
_cell.angle_beta   90.00
_cell.angle_gamma   90.00
#
_symmetry.space_group_name_H-M   'P 1'
#
loop_
_entity.id
_entity.type
_entity.pdbx_description
1 polymer ?
#
loop_
_entity_poly.entity_id
_entity_poly.type
_entity_poly.pdbx_seq_one_letter_code
_entity_poly.pdbx_strand_id
1 'polypeptide(L)'
;DKLCTVKKSMLDKMFPKLGETEPEIRFEGFTDPWEQRKLGGLFFESNERSSSMEILSVSVAKGIYPASESDRDTNPGASLANYKVVHKGDVVYNSMRMWQGAVGSSDYDGIVSPAYVVARPAIELDSTCFGYLLKRPEMLYKYLCDSQGNSKDTQTLKYNRFADIEVTMPANLEEQRVISACLGRVDTLITLHQRKLELLRNIKKSLLDRMFV
;
A
#
# COMPACT_ATOMS: atom_id res chain seq x y z
N ASP A 1 -2.89 -3.46 20.72
CA ASP A 1 -4.14 -2.91 20.19
C ASP A 1 -4.92 -4.01 19.47
N LYS A 2 -6.10 -4.38 20.02
CA LYS A 2 -6.89 -5.53 19.55
C LYS A 2 -7.26 -5.42 18.07
N LEU A 3 -7.63 -4.25 17.58
CA LEU A 3 -8.02 -4.05 16.17
C LEU A 3 -6.85 -4.28 15.21
N CYS A 4 -5.64 -3.85 15.55
CA CYS A 4 -4.46 -4.12 14.74
C CYS A 4 -4.15 -5.63 14.68
N THR A 5 -4.33 -6.33 15.80
CA THR A 5 -4.19 -7.80 15.85
C THR A 5 -5.24 -8.49 14.98
N VAL A 6 -6.51 -8.05 15.05
CA VAL A 6 -7.59 -8.56 14.19
C VAL A 6 -7.26 -8.32 12.71
N LYS A 7 -6.86 -7.08 12.33
CA LYS A 7 -6.47 -6.78 10.95
C LYS A 7 -5.35 -7.70 10.47
N LYS A 8 -4.32 -7.90 11.28
CA LYS A 8 -3.21 -8.80 10.93
C LYS A 8 -3.72 -10.22 10.69
N SER A 9 -4.53 -10.76 11.60
CA SER A 9 -5.11 -12.09 11.44
C SER A 9 -6.00 -12.20 10.18
N MET A 10 -6.77 -11.15 9.86
CA MET A 10 -7.57 -11.13 8.62
C MET A 10 -6.67 -11.16 7.38
N LEU A 11 -5.61 -10.35 7.34
CA LEU A 11 -4.66 -10.34 6.23
C LEU A 11 -3.98 -11.70 6.05
N ASP A 12 -3.63 -12.37 7.16
CA ASP A 12 -3.00 -13.70 7.12
C ASP A 12 -3.96 -14.80 6.61
N LYS A 13 -5.26 -14.67 6.90
CA LYS A 13 -6.26 -15.71 6.63
C LYS A 13 -7.11 -15.49 5.38
N MET A 14 -7.30 -14.23 4.97
CA MET A 14 -8.10 -13.86 3.80
C MET A 14 -7.31 -13.89 2.48
N PHE A 15 -6.02 -14.16 2.55
CA PHE A 15 -5.17 -14.39 1.38
C PHE A 15 -4.46 -15.74 1.53
N PRO A 16 -4.25 -16.49 0.43
CA PRO A 16 -3.56 -17.77 0.46
C PRO A 16 -2.14 -17.65 1.00
N LYS A 17 -1.67 -18.66 1.69
CA LYS A 17 -0.26 -18.77 2.06
C LYS A 17 0.59 -19.11 0.84
N LEU A 18 1.90 -18.98 0.98
CA LEU A 18 2.83 -19.30 -0.10
C LEU A 18 2.65 -20.76 -0.53
N GLY A 19 2.36 -20.98 -1.81
CA GLY A 19 2.10 -22.30 -2.39
C GLY A 19 0.65 -22.79 -2.28
N GLU A 20 -0.23 -22.04 -1.63
CA GLU A 20 -1.67 -22.34 -1.58
C GLU A 20 -2.41 -21.52 -2.65
N THR A 21 -3.53 -22.06 -3.12
CA THR A 21 -4.40 -21.45 -4.13
C THR A 21 -5.69 -20.88 -3.53
N GLU A 22 -5.97 -21.17 -2.25
CA GLU A 22 -7.17 -20.74 -1.56
C GLU A 22 -6.86 -20.16 -0.19
N PRO A 23 -7.57 -19.09 0.25
CA PRO A 23 -7.41 -18.53 1.58
C PRO A 23 -8.07 -19.41 2.65
N GLU A 24 -7.62 -19.32 3.90
CA GLU A 24 -8.22 -20.01 5.05
C GLU A 24 -9.65 -19.49 5.35
N ILE A 25 -9.88 -18.20 5.15
CA ILE A 25 -11.17 -17.53 5.29
C ILE A 25 -11.56 -16.91 3.96
N ARG A 26 -12.71 -17.29 3.43
CA ARG A 26 -13.29 -16.79 2.19
C ARG A 26 -14.71 -16.35 2.40
N PHE A 27 -15.15 -15.34 1.66
CA PHE A 27 -16.54 -14.89 1.69
C PHE A 27 -17.46 -15.93 1.01
N GLU A 28 -18.66 -16.07 1.55
CA GLU A 28 -19.65 -16.97 0.97
C GLU A 28 -20.04 -16.52 -0.46
N GLY A 29 -20.25 -17.48 -1.33
CA GLY A 29 -20.62 -17.25 -2.74
C GLY A 29 -19.45 -17.21 -3.72
N PHE A 30 -18.21 -17.19 -3.25
CA PHE A 30 -17.02 -17.27 -4.12
C PHE A 30 -16.40 -18.67 -4.02
N THR A 31 -16.42 -19.40 -5.13
CA THR A 31 -15.94 -20.79 -5.21
C THR A 31 -14.84 -21.00 -6.24
N ASP A 32 -14.69 -20.04 -7.19
CA ASP A 32 -13.69 -20.15 -8.24
C ASP A 32 -12.27 -20.12 -7.64
N PRO A 33 -11.35 -20.99 -8.11
CA PRO A 33 -9.98 -20.98 -7.62
C PRO A 33 -9.31 -19.64 -7.88
N TRP A 34 -8.43 -19.22 -6.97
CA TRP A 34 -7.63 -18.04 -7.21
C TRP A 34 -6.57 -18.31 -8.27
N GLU A 35 -6.26 -17.29 -9.06
CA GLU A 35 -5.30 -17.38 -10.14
C GLU A 35 -3.90 -16.99 -9.68
N GLN A 36 -2.90 -17.74 -10.16
CA GLN A 36 -1.50 -17.34 -10.03
C GLN A 36 -1.09 -16.55 -11.27
N ARG A 37 -0.69 -15.30 -11.10
CA ARG A 37 -0.31 -14.41 -12.20
C ARG A 37 0.95 -13.61 -11.88
N LYS A 38 1.74 -13.31 -12.90
CA LYS A 38 2.84 -12.33 -12.78
C LYS A 38 2.29 -10.92 -12.66
N LEU A 39 2.91 -10.09 -11.80
CA LEU A 39 2.51 -8.69 -11.63
C LEU A 39 2.61 -7.88 -12.93
N GLY A 40 3.56 -8.19 -13.82
CA GLY A 40 3.66 -7.57 -15.15
C GLY A 40 2.51 -7.89 -16.11
N GLY A 41 1.71 -8.94 -15.83
CA GLY A 41 0.46 -9.20 -16.55
C GLY A 41 -0.75 -8.44 -15.98
N LEU A 42 -0.61 -7.87 -14.80
CA LEU A 42 -1.65 -7.11 -14.11
C LEU A 42 -1.42 -5.60 -14.17
N PHE A 43 -0.18 -5.18 -14.23
CA PHE A 43 0.25 -3.78 -14.20
C PHE A 43 1.27 -3.50 -15.30
N PHE A 44 1.38 -2.25 -15.70
CA PHE A 44 2.49 -1.75 -16.52
C PHE A 44 3.11 -0.52 -15.87
N GLU A 45 4.40 -0.27 -16.11
CA GLU A 45 5.07 0.93 -15.60
C GLU A 45 4.60 2.16 -16.36
N SER A 46 3.98 3.11 -15.65
CA SER A 46 3.68 4.42 -16.21
C SER A 46 4.89 5.35 -16.10
N ASN A 47 5.26 5.94 -17.23
CA ASN A 47 6.31 6.96 -17.31
C ASN A 47 5.75 8.35 -17.69
N GLU A 48 4.45 8.53 -17.54
CA GLU A 48 3.79 9.84 -17.69
C GLU A 48 4.37 10.84 -16.70
N ARG A 49 4.58 12.08 -17.11
CA ARG A 49 5.23 13.11 -16.31
C ARG A 49 4.43 14.38 -16.27
N SER A 50 4.48 15.06 -15.14
CA SER A 50 3.90 16.40 -14.92
C SER A 50 4.69 17.15 -13.86
N SER A 51 4.59 18.47 -13.90
CA SER A 51 5.17 19.37 -12.89
C SER A 51 4.14 20.25 -12.18
N SER A 52 2.84 20.09 -12.51
CA SER A 52 1.78 21.01 -12.08
C SER A 52 0.71 20.36 -11.19
N MET A 53 0.92 19.11 -10.75
CA MET A 53 -0.02 18.40 -9.87
C MET A 53 0.49 18.36 -8.44
N GLU A 54 -0.39 17.98 -7.50
CA GLU A 54 -0.04 17.82 -6.09
C GLU A 54 1.04 16.74 -5.91
N ILE A 55 2.03 17.04 -5.07
CA ILE A 55 3.10 16.10 -4.77
C ILE A 55 2.59 15.06 -3.77
N LEU A 56 2.76 13.79 -4.12
CA LEU A 56 2.43 12.66 -3.27
C LEU A 56 3.70 12.02 -2.71
N SER A 57 3.56 11.47 -1.50
CA SER A 57 4.58 10.68 -0.82
C SER A 57 4.09 9.25 -0.62
N VAL A 58 5.05 8.31 -0.53
CA VAL A 58 4.78 6.91 -0.23
C VAL A 58 5.56 6.50 1.00
N SER A 59 4.87 6.03 2.03
CA SER A 59 5.50 5.52 3.24
C SER A 59 5.00 4.13 3.63
N VAL A 60 5.77 3.44 4.47
CA VAL A 60 5.39 2.13 5.00
C VAL A 60 4.09 2.22 5.82
N ALA A 61 3.96 3.26 6.63
CA ALA A 61 2.86 3.41 7.57
C ALA A 61 1.57 3.92 6.91
N LYS A 62 1.67 4.98 6.10
CA LYS A 62 0.49 5.68 5.52
C LYS A 62 0.14 5.20 4.11
N GLY A 63 1.03 4.43 3.44
CA GLY A 63 0.88 4.16 2.00
C GLY A 63 1.12 5.43 1.19
N ILE A 64 0.21 5.76 0.26
CA ILE A 64 0.26 6.96 -0.58
C ILE A 64 -0.58 8.05 0.08
N TYR A 65 -0.04 9.28 0.15
CA TYR A 65 -0.69 10.42 0.77
C TYR A 65 -0.10 11.74 0.24
N PRO A 66 -0.83 12.87 0.30
CA PRO A 66 -0.32 14.18 -0.06
C PRO A 66 0.96 14.52 0.73
N ALA A 67 2.00 15.00 0.05
CA ALA A 67 3.26 15.33 0.72
C ALA A 67 3.11 16.45 1.76
N SER A 68 2.11 17.30 1.61
CA SER A 68 1.72 18.35 2.58
C SER A 68 1.30 17.77 3.95
N GLU A 69 0.85 16.51 4.01
CA GLU A 69 0.50 15.81 5.25
C GLU A 69 1.69 15.05 5.89
N SER A 70 2.89 15.29 5.37
CA SER A 70 4.11 14.68 5.89
C SER A 70 4.59 15.43 7.13
N ASP A 71 4.92 14.69 8.19
CA ASP A 71 5.62 15.25 9.36
C ASP A 71 7.10 15.61 9.09
N ARG A 72 7.57 15.36 7.86
CA ARG A 72 8.93 15.66 7.42
C ARG A 72 8.89 16.76 6.38
N ASP A 73 9.82 17.70 6.48
CA ASP A 73 10.05 18.65 5.40
C ASP A 73 10.39 17.89 4.12
N THR A 74 9.44 17.80 3.22
CA THR A 74 9.67 17.31 1.87
C THR A 74 10.31 18.44 1.10
N ASN A 75 11.62 18.34 0.83
CA ASN A 75 12.29 19.25 -0.08
C ASN A 75 12.18 18.68 -1.50
N PRO A 76 11.14 19.05 -2.28
CA PRO A 76 11.08 18.68 -3.67
C PRO A 76 12.31 19.33 -4.33
N GLY A 77 13.07 18.55 -5.09
CA GLY A 77 14.24 19.07 -5.80
C GLY A 77 13.90 20.31 -6.64
N ALA A 78 14.92 21.05 -7.07
CA ALA A 78 14.79 22.31 -7.79
C ALA A 78 13.91 22.25 -9.07
N SER A 79 13.58 21.06 -9.57
CA SER A 79 12.73 20.86 -10.74
C SER A 79 11.83 19.65 -10.57
N LEU A 80 10.53 19.85 -10.83
CA LEU A 80 9.51 18.79 -10.85
C LEU A 80 9.34 18.14 -12.24
N ALA A 81 10.10 18.56 -13.25
CA ALA A 81 9.95 18.13 -14.65
C ALA A 81 10.04 16.59 -14.86
N ASN A 82 10.73 15.91 -13.95
CA ASN A 82 10.90 14.45 -14.00
C ASN A 82 9.94 13.67 -13.10
N TYR A 83 9.02 14.36 -12.40
CA TYR A 83 8.05 13.70 -11.55
C TYR A 83 7.05 12.89 -12.37
N LYS A 84 6.72 11.70 -11.88
CA LYS A 84 5.82 10.75 -12.54
C LYS A 84 4.38 11.02 -12.10
N VAL A 85 3.45 10.99 -13.07
CA VAL A 85 2.02 11.15 -12.80
C VAL A 85 1.48 9.87 -12.16
N VAL A 86 0.67 10.06 -11.13
CA VAL A 86 -0.11 9.03 -10.45
C VAL A 86 -1.57 9.36 -10.65
N HIS A 87 -2.35 8.38 -11.09
CA HIS A 87 -3.81 8.46 -11.10
C HIS A 87 -4.40 7.65 -9.96
N LYS A 88 -5.59 8.03 -9.56
CA LYS A 88 -6.38 7.24 -8.61
C LYS A 88 -6.52 5.80 -9.12
N GLY A 89 -6.20 4.83 -8.28
CA GLY A 89 -6.15 3.41 -8.63
C GLY A 89 -4.78 2.91 -9.10
N ASP A 90 -3.81 3.78 -9.37
CA ASP A 90 -2.44 3.33 -9.62
C ASP A 90 -1.82 2.74 -8.35
N VAL A 91 -1.03 1.69 -8.50
CA VAL A 91 -0.17 1.16 -7.43
C VAL A 91 1.17 1.88 -7.51
N VAL A 92 1.58 2.49 -6.41
CA VAL A 92 2.87 3.21 -6.34
C VAL A 92 3.74 2.64 -5.24
N TYR A 93 5.02 2.47 -5.52
CA TYR A 93 5.97 2.03 -4.51
C TYR A 93 7.30 2.79 -4.57
N ASN A 94 7.92 2.92 -3.42
CA ASN A 94 9.28 3.42 -3.32
C ASN A 94 10.26 2.29 -3.66
N SER A 95 10.98 2.41 -4.77
CA SER A 95 11.86 1.35 -5.27
C SER A 95 12.93 0.91 -4.25
N MET A 96 13.40 1.82 -3.41
CA MET A 96 14.42 1.54 -2.39
C MET A 96 13.84 0.98 -1.08
N ARG A 97 12.52 1.12 -0.85
CA ARG A 97 11.84 0.72 0.39
C ARG A 97 10.66 -0.22 0.16
N MET A 98 10.52 -0.79 -1.04
CA MET A 98 9.45 -1.75 -1.37
C MET A 98 9.50 -2.96 -0.44
N TRP A 99 10.68 -3.49 -0.17
CA TRP A 99 10.90 -4.60 0.74
C TRP A 99 10.54 -4.31 2.21
N GLN A 100 10.37 -3.03 2.57
CA GLN A 100 9.85 -2.60 3.88
C GLN A 100 8.33 -2.38 3.86
N GLY A 101 7.68 -2.45 2.70
CA GLY A 101 6.25 -2.22 2.53
C GLY A 101 5.87 -0.79 2.17
N ALA A 102 6.81 0.01 1.64
CA ALA A 102 6.49 1.34 1.09
C ALA A 102 5.82 1.20 -0.29
N VAL A 103 4.60 0.73 -0.29
CA VAL A 103 3.73 0.49 -1.45
C VAL A 103 2.27 0.75 -1.07
N GLY A 104 1.43 1.05 -2.05
CA GLY A 104 -0.03 1.14 -1.88
C GLY A 104 -0.74 1.44 -3.19
N SER A 105 -2.06 1.33 -3.19
CA SER A 105 -2.93 1.92 -4.21
C SER A 105 -3.17 3.39 -3.90
N SER A 106 -3.27 4.22 -4.93
CA SER A 106 -3.51 5.65 -4.77
C SER A 106 -5.01 5.98 -4.74
N ASP A 107 -5.42 6.74 -3.72
CA ASP A 107 -6.72 7.40 -3.67
C ASP A 107 -6.69 8.81 -4.28
N TYR A 108 -5.50 9.26 -4.74
CA TYR A 108 -5.22 10.61 -5.17
C TYR A 108 -4.69 10.64 -6.61
N ASP A 109 -5.02 11.71 -7.33
CA ASP A 109 -4.31 12.12 -8.53
C ASP A 109 -3.18 13.08 -8.12
N GLY A 110 -1.97 12.90 -8.66
CA GLY A 110 -0.83 13.72 -8.28
C GLY A 110 0.46 13.30 -8.96
N ILE A 111 1.57 13.73 -8.40
CA ILE A 111 2.91 13.39 -8.89
C ILE A 111 3.81 12.84 -7.79
N VAL A 112 4.68 11.91 -8.15
CA VAL A 112 5.68 11.34 -7.24
C VAL A 112 7.09 11.53 -7.79
N SER A 113 8.06 11.56 -6.88
CA SER A 113 9.49 11.62 -7.23
C SER A 113 9.89 10.51 -8.21
N PRO A 114 10.87 10.74 -9.10
CA PRO A 114 11.39 9.73 -10.03
C PRO A 114 11.90 8.45 -9.37
N ALA A 115 12.23 8.49 -8.07
CA ALA A 115 12.65 7.33 -7.30
C ALA A 115 11.50 6.32 -7.03
N TYR A 116 10.25 6.75 -7.26
CA TYR A 116 9.09 5.87 -7.13
C TYR A 116 8.76 5.22 -8.47
N VAL A 117 8.18 4.03 -8.40
CA VAL A 117 7.61 3.33 -9.55
C VAL A 117 6.10 3.46 -9.48
N VAL A 118 5.51 3.84 -10.61
CA VAL A 118 4.05 3.90 -10.79
C VAL A 118 3.65 2.70 -11.64
N ALA A 119 2.95 1.76 -11.04
CA ALA A 119 2.43 0.55 -11.67
C ALA A 119 0.92 0.74 -11.90
N ARG A 120 0.55 1.04 -13.14
CA ARG A 120 -0.83 1.28 -13.56
C ARG A 120 -1.51 -0.04 -13.92
N PRO A 121 -2.76 -0.28 -13.51
CA PRO A 121 -3.50 -1.47 -13.91
C PRO A 121 -3.56 -1.63 -15.44
N ALA A 122 -3.18 -2.82 -15.93
CA ALA A 122 -3.28 -3.21 -17.34
C ALA A 122 -4.62 -3.90 -17.65
N ILE A 123 -5.31 -4.37 -16.62
CA ILE A 123 -6.61 -5.03 -16.67
C ILE A 123 -7.53 -4.42 -15.63
N GLU A 124 -8.81 -4.71 -15.71
CA GLU A 124 -9.75 -4.32 -14.66
C GLU A 124 -9.48 -5.13 -13.38
N LEU A 125 -9.18 -4.43 -12.28
CA LEU A 125 -8.89 -5.00 -10.97
C LEU A 125 -9.18 -3.99 -9.85
N ASP A 126 -9.36 -4.48 -8.63
CA ASP A 126 -9.47 -3.62 -7.44
C ASP A 126 -8.07 -3.31 -6.87
N SER A 127 -7.54 -2.15 -7.21
CA SER A 127 -6.20 -1.72 -6.77
C SER A 127 -6.05 -1.64 -5.26
N THR A 128 -7.14 -1.42 -4.51
CA THR A 128 -7.11 -1.39 -3.04
C THR A 128 -6.88 -2.79 -2.48
N CYS A 129 -7.52 -3.81 -3.06
CA CYS A 129 -7.24 -5.21 -2.72
C CYS A 129 -5.76 -5.55 -2.95
N PHE A 130 -5.20 -5.12 -4.09
CA PHE A 130 -3.77 -5.27 -4.37
C PHE A 130 -2.90 -4.46 -3.40
N GLY A 131 -3.32 -3.29 -2.97
CA GLY A 131 -2.64 -2.52 -1.93
C GLY A 131 -2.46 -3.32 -0.63
N TYR A 132 -3.42 -4.16 -0.26
CA TYR A 132 -3.32 -5.09 0.88
C TYR A 132 -2.45 -6.30 0.56
N LEU A 133 -2.70 -6.96 -0.58
CA LEU A 133 -1.94 -8.14 -1.03
C LEU A 133 -0.43 -7.85 -1.06
N LEU A 134 -0.04 -6.73 -1.65
CA LEU A 134 1.35 -6.34 -1.88
C LEU A 134 2.10 -5.96 -0.59
N LYS A 135 1.40 -5.69 0.51
CA LYS A 135 2.00 -5.41 1.83
C LYS A 135 2.18 -6.63 2.72
N ARG A 136 1.78 -7.81 2.26
CA ARG A 136 1.90 -9.03 3.07
C ARG A 136 3.37 -9.42 3.30
N PRO A 137 3.70 -10.02 4.46
CA PRO A 137 5.08 -10.40 4.80
C PRO A 137 5.75 -11.27 3.73
N GLU A 138 5.00 -12.20 3.11
CA GLU A 138 5.51 -13.08 2.06
C GLU A 138 5.92 -12.28 0.81
N MET A 139 5.14 -11.25 0.48
CA MET A 139 5.46 -10.36 -0.64
C MET A 139 6.67 -9.50 -0.33
N LEU A 140 6.78 -8.97 0.90
CA LEU A 140 7.95 -8.19 1.32
C LEU A 140 9.24 -9.02 1.22
N TYR A 141 9.17 -10.30 1.58
CA TYR A 141 10.29 -11.22 1.43
C TYR A 141 10.67 -11.44 -0.04
N LYS A 142 9.68 -11.66 -0.94
CA LYS A 142 9.93 -11.74 -2.39
C LYS A 142 10.62 -10.48 -2.90
N TYR A 143 10.15 -9.28 -2.51
CA TYR A 143 10.77 -8.03 -2.94
C TYR A 143 12.22 -7.90 -2.46
N LEU A 144 12.52 -8.35 -1.25
CA LEU A 144 13.88 -8.35 -0.74
C LEU A 144 14.79 -9.27 -1.57
N CYS A 145 14.31 -10.48 -1.94
CA CYS A 145 15.05 -11.42 -2.76
C CYS A 145 15.29 -10.91 -4.19
N ASP A 146 14.31 -10.20 -4.77
CA ASP A 146 14.36 -9.68 -6.15
C ASP A 146 14.99 -8.28 -6.25
N SER A 147 15.24 -7.61 -5.11
CA SER A 147 15.92 -6.33 -5.06
C SER A 147 17.42 -6.45 -5.36
N GLN A 148 17.97 -5.43 -5.99
CA GLN A 148 19.38 -5.34 -6.33
C GLN A 148 20.07 -4.27 -5.46
N GLY A 149 21.20 -4.61 -4.87
CA GLY A 149 22.01 -3.68 -4.05
C GLY A 149 23.00 -4.45 -3.18
N ASN A 150 24.11 -3.78 -2.82
CA ASN A 150 25.18 -4.39 -2.03
C ASN A 150 24.98 -4.22 -0.51
N SER A 151 23.99 -3.43 -0.09
CA SER A 151 23.65 -3.19 1.32
C SER A 151 22.13 -3.00 1.47
N LYS A 152 21.63 -3.05 2.70
CA LYS A 152 20.20 -2.78 2.97
C LYS A 152 19.74 -1.40 2.51
N ASP A 153 20.62 -0.41 2.54
CA ASP A 153 20.29 0.97 2.16
C ASP A 153 20.31 1.20 0.65
N THR A 154 20.91 0.28 -0.11
CA THR A 154 21.02 0.35 -1.58
C THR A 154 20.07 -0.62 -2.30
N GLN A 155 19.33 -1.44 -1.56
CA GLN A 155 18.36 -2.37 -2.15
C GLN A 155 17.32 -1.61 -2.97
N THR A 156 17.19 -1.99 -4.24
CA THR A 156 16.27 -1.33 -5.17
C THR A 156 15.50 -2.37 -5.98
N LEU A 157 14.17 -2.34 -5.89
CA LEU A 157 13.28 -3.14 -6.73
C LEU A 157 12.87 -2.32 -7.96
N LYS A 158 13.48 -2.62 -9.11
CA LYS A 158 13.10 -2.03 -10.39
C LYS A 158 11.81 -2.68 -10.92
N TYR A 159 11.10 -1.97 -11.81
CA TYR A 159 9.82 -2.45 -12.35
C TYR A 159 9.95 -3.82 -13.04
N ASN A 160 11.01 -4.08 -13.81
CA ASN A 160 11.18 -5.37 -14.48
C ASN A 160 11.22 -6.55 -13.49
N ARG A 161 11.87 -6.37 -12.33
CA ARG A 161 11.87 -7.41 -11.27
C ARG A 161 10.52 -7.53 -10.58
N PHE A 162 9.87 -6.38 -10.30
CA PHE A 162 8.50 -6.37 -9.79
C PHE A 162 7.54 -7.10 -10.73
N ALA A 163 7.65 -6.88 -12.04
CA ALA A 163 6.80 -7.50 -13.07
C ALA A 163 6.93 -9.03 -13.13
N ASP A 164 8.09 -9.58 -12.79
CA ASP A 164 8.35 -11.03 -12.78
C ASP A 164 7.79 -11.74 -11.54
N ILE A 165 7.46 -11.00 -10.48
CA ILE A 165 6.95 -11.58 -9.23
C ILE A 165 5.55 -12.15 -9.45
N GLU A 166 5.36 -13.38 -9.00
CA GLU A 166 4.06 -14.06 -9.04
C GLU A 166 3.27 -13.82 -7.77
N VAL A 167 1.97 -13.56 -7.97
CA VAL A 167 0.97 -13.40 -6.91
C VAL A 167 -0.20 -14.35 -7.14
N THR A 168 -0.79 -14.84 -6.05
CA THR A 168 -2.07 -15.54 -6.07
C THR A 168 -3.17 -14.55 -5.71
N MET A 169 -4.15 -14.39 -6.58
CA MET A 169 -5.19 -13.37 -6.49
C MET A 169 -6.58 -13.93 -6.81
N PRO A 170 -7.67 -13.33 -6.27
CA PRO A 170 -9.01 -13.68 -6.70
C PRO A 170 -9.20 -13.37 -8.18
N ALA A 171 -9.67 -14.34 -8.97
CA ALA A 171 -10.04 -14.13 -10.37
C ALA A 171 -11.25 -13.18 -10.52
N ASN A 172 -12.17 -13.25 -9.56
CA ASN A 172 -13.41 -12.49 -9.56
C ASN A 172 -13.20 -11.08 -8.98
N LEU A 173 -13.54 -10.05 -9.77
CA LEU A 173 -13.41 -8.64 -9.37
C LEU A 173 -14.30 -8.30 -8.15
N GLU A 174 -15.49 -8.89 -8.04
CA GLU A 174 -16.37 -8.65 -6.88
C GLU A 174 -15.76 -9.24 -5.60
N GLU A 175 -15.08 -10.38 -5.68
CA GLU A 175 -14.34 -10.92 -4.53
C GLU A 175 -13.22 -9.97 -4.09
N GLN A 176 -12.47 -9.39 -5.04
CA GLN A 176 -11.46 -8.37 -4.75
C GLN A 176 -12.07 -7.16 -4.04
N ARG A 177 -13.22 -6.67 -4.52
CA ARG A 177 -13.95 -5.53 -3.92
C ARG A 177 -14.47 -5.83 -2.52
N VAL A 178 -15.00 -7.02 -2.28
CA VAL A 178 -15.48 -7.41 -0.95
C VAL A 178 -14.33 -7.52 0.05
N ILE A 179 -13.18 -8.08 -0.37
CA ILE A 179 -11.97 -8.15 0.45
C ILE A 179 -11.49 -6.73 0.81
N SER A 180 -11.34 -5.85 -0.18
CA SER A 180 -10.87 -4.48 0.03
C SER A 180 -11.83 -3.68 0.91
N ALA A 181 -13.13 -3.79 0.70
CA ALA A 181 -14.14 -3.13 1.52
C ALA A 181 -14.10 -3.61 2.98
N CYS A 182 -13.94 -4.90 3.21
CA CYS A 182 -13.85 -5.47 4.55
C CYS A 182 -12.62 -4.95 5.29
N LEU A 183 -11.44 -5.02 4.68
CA LEU A 183 -10.18 -4.54 5.26
C LEU A 183 -10.19 -3.02 5.45
N GLY A 184 -10.74 -2.26 4.50
CA GLY A 184 -10.89 -0.81 4.58
C GLY A 184 -11.78 -0.35 5.74
N ARG A 185 -12.86 -1.10 6.05
CA ARG A 185 -13.68 -0.84 7.24
C ARG A 185 -12.89 -1.02 8.52
N VAL A 186 -12.03 -2.04 8.59
CA VAL A 186 -11.15 -2.25 9.75
C VAL A 186 -10.15 -1.11 9.89
N ASP A 187 -9.56 -0.62 8.79
CA ASP A 187 -8.65 0.54 8.80
C ASP A 187 -9.35 1.81 9.26
N THR A 188 -10.57 2.04 8.79
CA THR A 188 -11.39 3.16 9.25
C THR A 188 -11.65 3.09 10.76
N LEU A 189 -12.00 1.93 11.28
CA LEU A 189 -12.22 1.73 12.73
C LEU A 189 -10.93 1.96 13.52
N ILE A 190 -9.78 1.46 13.05
CA ILE A 190 -8.47 1.70 13.69
C ILE A 190 -8.20 3.21 13.78
N THR A 191 -8.35 3.93 12.66
CA THR A 191 -8.11 5.37 12.58
C THR A 191 -9.03 6.15 13.52
N LEU A 192 -10.32 5.84 13.54
CA LEU A 192 -11.30 6.50 14.42
C LEU A 192 -10.96 6.26 15.90
N HIS A 193 -10.59 5.03 16.27
CA HIS A 193 -10.21 4.72 17.65
C HIS A 193 -8.91 5.40 18.07
N GLN A 194 -7.93 5.51 17.17
CA GLN A 194 -6.68 6.24 17.43
C GLN A 194 -6.94 7.73 17.66
N ARG A 195 -7.74 8.37 16.80
CA ARG A 195 -8.15 9.79 16.96
C ARG A 195 -8.90 10.01 18.28
N LYS A 196 -9.84 9.12 18.63
CA LYS A 196 -10.57 9.21 19.89
C LYS A 196 -9.64 9.08 21.09
N LEU A 197 -8.69 8.16 21.04
CA LEU A 197 -7.71 7.97 22.12
C LEU A 197 -6.82 9.20 22.30
N GLU A 198 -6.36 9.80 21.22
CA GLU A 198 -5.58 11.04 21.23
C GLU A 198 -6.37 12.20 21.84
N LEU A 199 -7.61 12.38 21.40
CA LEU A 199 -8.50 13.41 21.96
C LEU A 199 -8.68 13.23 23.49
N LEU A 200 -8.95 12.01 23.94
CA LEU A 200 -9.12 11.72 25.36
C LEU A 200 -7.84 11.96 26.16
N ARG A 201 -6.67 11.66 25.61
CA ARG A 201 -5.37 11.97 26.23
C ARG A 201 -5.18 13.50 26.37
N ASN A 202 -5.50 14.26 25.35
CA ASN A 202 -5.41 15.72 25.35
C ASN A 202 -6.38 16.33 26.37
N ILE A 203 -7.63 15.86 26.45
CA ILE A 203 -8.60 16.28 27.46
C ILE A 203 -8.06 15.95 28.87
N LYS A 204 -7.60 14.74 29.10
CA LYS A 204 -7.02 14.35 30.38
C LYS A 204 -5.86 15.27 30.78
N LYS A 205 -4.93 15.53 29.86
CA LYS A 205 -3.80 16.44 30.10
C LYS A 205 -4.29 17.86 30.48
N SER A 206 -5.19 18.43 29.70
CA SER A 206 -5.75 19.77 29.98
C SER A 206 -6.47 19.85 31.34
N LEU A 207 -7.19 18.81 31.74
CA LEU A 207 -7.86 18.77 33.04
C LEU A 207 -6.82 18.70 34.18
N LEU A 208 -5.78 17.86 34.05
CA LEU A 208 -4.72 17.77 35.04
C LEU A 208 -3.98 19.11 35.18
N ASP A 209 -3.63 19.74 34.06
CA ASP A 209 -2.95 21.05 34.06
C ASP A 209 -3.77 22.15 34.77
N ARG A 210 -5.12 22.05 34.73
CA ARG A 210 -6.02 22.99 35.44
C ARG A 210 -6.25 22.66 36.89
N MET A 211 -6.04 21.41 37.31
CA MET A 211 -6.26 20.97 38.70
C MET A 211 -5.05 21.20 39.60
N PHE A 212 -3.87 21.30 39.01
CA PHE A 212 -2.59 21.38 39.72
C PHE A 212 -1.81 22.69 39.40
N VAL A 213 -2.50 23.74 39.06
CA VAL A 213 -1.94 25.10 38.98
C VAL A 213 -2.01 25.81 40.34
#